data_63c9340dbb8697a369b3333859f54ac2
#
_entry.id   63c9340dbb8697a369b3333859f54ac2
#
_cell.length_a   1.000
_cell.length_b   1.000
_cell.length_c   1.000
_cell.angle_alpha   90.00
_cell.angle_beta   90.00
_cell.angle_gamma   90.00
#
_symmetry.space_group_name_H-M   'P 1'
#
loop_
_entity.id
_entity.type
_entity.pdbx_description
1 polymer ?
#
loop_
_entity_poly.entity_id
_entity_poly.type
_entity_poly.pdbx_seq_one_letter_code
_entity_poly.pdbx_strand_id
1 'polypeptide(L)'
;MNFLEERIVKDGVVKAGNILKVDSFLNHQMDVRLFRQMGEEFKRRFADKPINKILTIEASGIGIACVAAECFDVPVVFAKKSQSVNIDGDVYVSEVESFTHKRVNRVIVSKKFLGPEDHILIIDDFLANGCALQGLISIADQAGGTVEGIGIAIEKGFQPGGAKIREMGYPLESLAIVESMDDATGTVVFRPQP
;
A
#
# COMPACT_ATOMS: atom_id res chain seq x y z
N MET A 1 2.06 0.63 21.70
CA MET A 1 2.51 1.05 20.34
C MET A 1 3.39 -0.02 19.75
N ASN A 2 3.28 -0.26 18.46
CA ASN A 2 4.18 -1.13 17.72
C ASN A 2 5.39 -0.33 17.16
N PHE A 3 6.34 -1.02 16.54
CA PHE A 3 7.58 -0.43 16.02
C PHE A 3 7.37 0.72 15.01
N LEU A 4 6.30 0.65 14.18
CA LEU A 4 6.02 1.68 13.19
C LEU A 4 5.34 2.90 13.83
N GLU A 5 4.42 2.68 14.75
CA GLU A 5 3.78 3.76 15.53
C GLU A 5 4.81 4.55 16.34
N GLU A 6 5.76 3.85 16.99
CA GLU A 6 6.87 4.49 17.70
C GLU A 6 7.74 5.33 16.76
N ARG A 7 8.01 4.81 15.55
CA ARG A 7 8.77 5.54 14.53
C ARG A 7 8.02 6.78 14.02
N ILE A 8 6.70 6.69 13.83
CA ILE A 8 5.86 7.83 13.43
C ILE A 8 5.86 8.90 14.51
N VAL A 9 5.71 8.52 15.78
CA VAL A 9 5.74 9.50 16.90
C VAL A 9 7.10 10.19 17.00
N LYS A 10 8.18 9.45 16.78
CA LYS A 10 9.54 9.97 16.92
C LYS A 10 9.96 10.91 15.79
N ASP A 11 9.71 10.51 14.55
CA ASP A 11 10.31 11.13 13.36
C ASP A 11 9.25 11.66 12.36
N GLY A 12 7.98 11.39 12.59
CA GLY A 12 6.87 11.91 11.78
C GLY A 12 6.57 13.37 12.12
N VAL A 13 6.05 14.12 11.16
CA VAL A 13 5.64 15.52 11.35
C VAL A 13 4.20 15.70 10.91
N VAL A 14 3.35 16.13 11.83
CA VAL A 14 1.96 16.51 11.52
C VAL A 14 1.93 17.93 11.00
N LYS A 15 1.21 18.16 9.91
CA LYS A 15 0.99 19.48 9.32
C LYS A 15 -0.50 19.75 9.12
N ALA A 16 -0.85 21.04 9.02
CA ALA A 16 -2.20 21.47 8.72
C ALA A 16 -2.79 20.76 7.49
N GLY A 17 -4.10 20.49 7.52
CA GLY A 17 -4.79 19.77 6.45
C GLY A 17 -4.70 18.24 6.56
N ASN A 18 -4.51 17.70 7.75
CA ASN A 18 -4.42 16.26 8.00
C ASN A 18 -3.28 15.57 7.23
N ILE A 19 -2.12 16.26 7.14
CA ILE A 19 -0.94 15.75 6.46
C ILE A 19 0.01 15.16 7.50
N LEU A 20 0.32 13.88 7.37
CA LEU A 20 1.38 13.20 8.09
C LEU A 20 2.59 13.04 7.16
N LYS A 21 3.68 13.74 7.47
CA LYS A 21 4.96 13.60 6.77
C LYS A 21 5.80 12.53 7.44
N VAL A 22 6.20 11.55 6.66
CA VAL A 22 7.06 10.43 7.03
C VAL A 22 8.20 10.26 6.02
N ASP A 23 8.54 11.37 5.36
CA ASP A 23 9.49 11.42 4.26
C ASP A 23 10.93 11.07 4.67
N SER A 24 11.25 11.21 5.94
CA SER A 24 12.58 10.87 6.47
C SER A 24 12.86 9.38 6.61
N PHE A 25 11.83 8.51 6.51
CA PHE A 25 12.02 7.06 6.71
C PHE A 25 11.14 6.15 5.84
N LEU A 26 10.11 6.70 5.16
CA LEU A 26 9.15 5.87 4.43
C LEU A 26 9.13 6.17 2.92
N ASN A 27 8.82 7.39 2.51
CA ASN A 27 8.42 7.67 1.13
C ASN A 27 9.25 8.74 0.40
N HIS A 28 10.40 9.14 0.97
CA HIS A 28 11.43 9.90 0.28
C HIS A 28 12.81 9.33 0.59
N GLN A 29 13.25 9.39 1.86
CA GLN A 29 14.33 8.56 2.35
C GLN A 29 13.72 7.24 2.86
N MET A 30 14.30 6.11 2.46
CA MET A 30 13.81 4.77 2.80
C MET A 30 14.68 4.15 3.89
N ASP A 31 14.11 3.88 5.07
CA ASP A 31 14.79 3.12 6.10
C ASP A 31 14.59 1.61 5.86
N VAL A 32 15.57 0.99 5.22
CA VAL A 32 15.50 -0.43 4.82
C VAL A 32 15.40 -1.37 6.03
N ARG A 33 15.92 -0.97 7.20
CA ARG A 33 15.78 -1.79 8.43
C ARG A 33 14.33 -1.78 8.91
N LEU A 34 13.69 -0.61 8.87
CA LEU A 34 12.26 -0.48 9.17
C LEU A 34 11.42 -1.28 8.16
N PHE A 35 11.76 -1.22 6.87
CA PHE A 35 11.06 -1.99 5.83
C PHE A 35 11.18 -3.50 6.04
N ARG A 36 12.32 -3.98 6.55
CA ARG A 36 12.47 -5.40 6.91
C ARG A 36 11.52 -5.79 8.05
N GLN A 37 11.42 -4.99 9.10
CA GLN A 37 10.44 -5.22 10.16
C GLN A 37 9.00 -5.23 9.64
N MET A 38 8.66 -4.33 8.71
CA MET A 38 7.35 -4.33 8.04
C MET A 38 7.12 -5.61 7.23
N GLY A 39 8.11 -6.05 6.46
CA GLY A 39 8.03 -7.27 5.65
C GLY A 39 7.83 -8.52 6.50
N GLU A 40 8.59 -8.65 7.59
CA GLU A 40 8.46 -9.74 8.57
C GLU A 40 7.07 -9.74 9.22
N GLU A 41 6.55 -8.57 9.58
CA GLU A 41 5.22 -8.45 10.17
C GLU A 41 4.10 -8.77 9.16
N PHE A 42 4.21 -8.32 7.91
CA PHE A 42 3.29 -8.75 6.86
C PHE A 42 3.35 -10.26 6.63
N LYS A 43 4.55 -10.84 6.59
CA LYS A 43 4.70 -12.30 6.47
C LYS A 43 4.02 -13.05 7.61
N ARG A 44 4.12 -12.53 8.83
CA ARG A 44 3.45 -13.11 10.01
C ARG A 44 1.91 -13.02 9.89
N ARG A 45 1.37 -11.86 9.47
CA ARG A 45 -0.08 -11.62 9.37
C ARG A 45 -0.74 -12.41 8.24
N PHE A 46 -0.01 -12.67 7.17
CA PHE A 46 -0.49 -13.43 6.01
C PHE A 46 0.13 -14.82 5.89
N ALA A 47 0.56 -15.42 7.02
CA ALA A 47 1.28 -16.69 7.02
C ALA A 47 0.44 -17.88 6.48
N ASP A 48 -0.87 -17.80 6.58
CA ASP A 48 -1.83 -18.81 6.13
C ASP A 48 -2.24 -18.66 4.65
N LYS A 49 -1.76 -17.61 3.97
CA LYS A 49 -2.14 -17.29 2.59
C LYS A 49 -1.14 -17.84 1.57
N PRO A 50 -1.61 -18.41 0.45
CA PRO A 50 -0.74 -19.00 -0.58
C PRO A 50 -0.15 -17.95 -1.52
N ILE A 51 0.38 -16.86 -0.97
CA ILE A 51 0.90 -15.72 -1.74
C ILE A 51 2.07 -16.15 -2.60
N ASN A 52 1.99 -15.89 -3.89
CA ASN A 52 3.05 -16.15 -4.86
C ASN A 52 3.47 -14.90 -5.65
N LYS A 53 2.82 -13.75 -5.39
CA LYS A 53 3.15 -12.48 -6.04
C LYS A 53 2.78 -11.28 -5.17
N ILE A 54 3.61 -10.24 -5.18
CA ILE A 54 3.26 -8.95 -4.58
C ILE A 54 2.95 -7.95 -5.69
N LEU A 55 1.85 -7.21 -5.52
CA LEU A 55 1.46 -6.10 -6.40
C LEU A 55 1.50 -4.80 -5.62
N THR A 56 2.08 -3.77 -6.20
CA THR A 56 2.15 -2.42 -5.62
C THR A 56 1.98 -1.35 -6.69
N ILE A 57 2.11 -0.09 -6.30
CA ILE A 57 2.04 1.07 -7.22
C ILE A 57 3.22 2.01 -7.02
N GLU A 58 3.73 2.58 -8.12
CA GLU A 58 4.77 3.61 -8.04
C GLU A 58 4.28 4.87 -7.31
N ALA A 59 5.14 5.54 -6.55
CA ALA A 59 6.57 5.24 -6.37
C ALA A 59 6.86 4.63 -4.98
N SER A 60 6.27 5.13 -3.90
CA SER A 60 6.67 4.87 -2.51
C SER A 60 6.35 3.45 -2.03
N GLY A 61 5.32 2.81 -2.57
CA GLY A 61 5.00 1.42 -2.27
C GLY A 61 6.08 0.42 -2.72
N ILE A 62 6.86 0.75 -3.76
CA ILE A 62 7.85 -0.17 -4.35
C ILE A 62 8.91 -0.60 -3.34
N GLY A 63 9.46 0.33 -2.57
CA GLY A 63 10.51 0.02 -1.61
C GLY A 63 10.07 -0.98 -0.54
N ILE A 64 8.88 -0.77 0.04
CA ILE A 64 8.29 -1.65 1.04
C ILE A 64 7.98 -3.02 0.42
N ALA A 65 7.37 -3.02 -0.77
CA ALA A 65 7.00 -4.24 -1.49
C ALA A 65 8.21 -5.11 -1.81
N CYS A 66 9.33 -4.52 -2.26
CA CYS A 66 10.55 -5.26 -2.57
C CYS A 66 11.16 -5.93 -1.32
N VAL A 67 11.22 -5.22 -0.19
CA VAL A 67 11.75 -5.80 1.05
C VAL A 67 10.79 -6.85 1.63
N ALA A 68 9.48 -6.63 1.56
CA ALA A 68 8.50 -7.64 1.96
C ALA A 68 8.58 -8.89 1.07
N ALA A 69 8.77 -8.73 -0.23
CA ALA A 69 8.90 -9.83 -1.18
C ALA A 69 10.05 -10.79 -0.85
N GLU A 70 11.16 -10.27 -0.31
CA GLU A 70 12.26 -11.09 0.22
C GLU A 70 11.77 -12.04 1.34
N CYS A 71 10.89 -11.55 2.23
CA CYS A 71 10.31 -12.38 3.30
C CYS A 71 9.35 -13.46 2.78
N PHE A 72 8.65 -13.19 1.68
CA PHE A 72 7.71 -14.12 1.04
C PHE A 72 8.38 -15.05 0.02
N ASP A 73 9.58 -14.71 -0.45
CA ASP A 73 10.31 -15.38 -1.54
C ASP A 73 9.50 -15.36 -2.86
N VAL A 74 8.98 -14.20 -3.23
CA VAL A 74 8.10 -14.01 -4.40
C VAL A 74 8.48 -12.77 -5.21
N PRO A 75 8.15 -12.71 -6.52
CA PRO A 75 8.37 -11.52 -7.32
C PRO A 75 7.43 -10.37 -6.97
N VAL A 76 7.86 -9.15 -7.29
CA VAL A 76 7.07 -7.91 -7.19
C VAL A 76 6.71 -7.41 -8.57
N VAL A 77 5.44 -7.07 -8.76
CA VAL A 77 4.95 -6.30 -9.90
C VAL A 77 4.47 -4.94 -9.41
N PHE A 78 4.84 -3.87 -10.08
CA PHE A 78 4.32 -2.55 -9.73
C PHE A 78 3.56 -1.91 -10.89
N ALA A 79 2.42 -1.33 -10.55
CA ALA A 79 1.62 -0.55 -11.47
C ALA A 79 2.26 0.83 -11.71
N LYS A 80 2.30 1.25 -12.96
CA LYS A 80 2.83 2.56 -13.38
C LYS A 80 1.69 3.56 -13.57
N LYS A 81 1.92 4.80 -13.20
CA LYS A 81 0.95 5.91 -13.36
C LYS A 81 0.95 6.53 -14.75
N SER A 82 1.90 6.14 -15.59
CA SER A 82 1.99 6.62 -16.98
C SER A 82 2.46 5.50 -17.90
N GLN A 83 1.98 5.53 -19.15
CA GLN A 83 2.48 4.63 -20.17
C GLN A 83 3.89 5.07 -20.56
N SER A 84 4.90 4.28 -20.23
CA SER A 84 6.24 4.48 -20.74
C SER A 84 6.42 3.74 -22.06
N VAL A 85 7.28 4.26 -22.94
CA VAL A 85 7.65 3.65 -24.22
C VAL A 85 8.18 2.22 -24.06
N ASN A 86 8.61 1.87 -22.85
CA ASN A 86 9.18 0.56 -22.51
C ASN A 86 8.15 -0.50 -22.10
N ILE A 87 6.85 -0.23 -22.18
CA ILE A 87 5.82 -1.26 -21.97
C ILE A 87 5.38 -1.75 -23.34
N ASP A 88 6.06 -2.78 -23.81
CA ASP A 88 5.67 -3.52 -25.03
C ASP A 88 4.53 -4.50 -24.71
N GLY A 89 3.51 -4.51 -25.58
CA GLY A 89 2.43 -5.47 -25.55
C GLY A 89 1.19 -5.00 -24.79
N ASP A 90 0.31 -5.96 -24.55
CA ASP A 90 -0.98 -5.71 -23.91
C ASP A 90 -0.84 -5.38 -22.42
N VAL A 91 -1.66 -4.45 -21.96
CA VAL A 91 -1.68 -3.98 -20.57
C VAL A 91 -3.07 -4.14 -19.95
N TYR A 92 -3.11 -4.37 -18.64
CA TYR A 92 -4.27 -4.09 -17.81
C TYR A 92 -4.24 -2.62 -17.46
N VAL A 93 -5.41 -1.98 -17.48
CA VAL A 93 -5.55 -0.55 -17.20
C VAL A 93 -6.68 -0.34 -16.21
N SER A 94 -6.43 0.48 -15.20
CA SER A 94 -7.46 1.00 -14.32
C SER A 94 -7.36 2.52 -14.23
N GLU A 95 -8.50 3.18 -14.13
CA GLU A 95 -8.59 4.62 -13.92
C GLU A 95 -8.81 4.89 -12.43
N VAL A 96 -7.90 5.68 -11.85
CA VAL A 96 -7.93 6.04 -10.43
C VAL A 96 -8.14 7.54 -10.31
N GLU A 97 -9.25 7.94 -9.72
CA GLU A 97 -9.50 9.36 -9.44
C GLU A 97 -8.59 9.87 -8.31
N SER A 98 -7.79 10.90 -8.62
CA SER A 98 -7.05 11.63 -7.60
C SER A 98 -7.93 12.71 -6.99
N PHE A 99 -8.36 12.54 -5.75
CA PHE A 99 -9.15 13.53 -5.01
C PHE A 99 -8.42 14.88 -4.83
N THR A 100 -7.09 14.84 -4.75
CA THR A 100 -6.28 16.05 -4.52
C THR A 100 -6.19 16.96 -5.75
N HIS A 101 -6.32 16.42 -6.94
CA HIS A 101 -6.10 17.17 -8.19
C HIS A 101 -7.24 17.08 -9.21
N LYS A 102 -8.38 16.42 -8.88
CA LYS A 102 -9.49 16.16 -9.82
C LYS A 102 -9.00 15.58 -11.17
N ARG A 103 -7.93 14.82 -11.16
CA ARG A 103 -7.35 14.17 -12.33
C ARG A 103 -7.57 12.67 -12.24
N VAL A 104 -8.01 12.10 -13.33
CA VAL A 104 -8.04 10.65 -13.50
C VAL A 104 -6.61 10.21 -13.82
N ASN A 105 -6.00 9.46 -12.90
CA ASN A 105 -4.71 8.83 -13.14
C ASN A 105 -4.97 7.43 -13.70
N ARG A 106 -4.39 7.13 -14.83
CA ARG A 106 -4.37 5.76 -15.34
C ARG A 106 -3.23 5.01 -14.69
N VAL A 107 -3.54 3.85 -14.13
CA VAL A 107 -2.54 2.90 -13.66
C VAL A 107 -2.51 1.70 -14.59
N ILE A 108 -1.33 1.22 -14.91
CA ILE A 108 -1.13 0.17 -15.93
C ILE A 108 -0.16 -0.88 -15.43
N VAL A 109 -0.44 -2.14 -15.80
CA VAL A 109 0.45 -3.29 -15.59
C VAL A 109 0.50 -4.10 -16.88
N SER A 110 1.68 -4.55 -17.29
CA SER A 110 1.81 -5.45 -18.45
C SER A 110 1.17 -6.81 -18.16
N LYS A 111 0.38 -7.32 -19.11
CA LYS A 111 -0.24 -8.65 -19.03
C LYS A 111 0.78 -9.80 -18.94
N LYS A 112 2.04 -9.55 -19.28
CA LYS A 112 3.13 -10.53 -19.16
C LYS A 112 3.45 -10.93 -17.72
N PHE A 113 3.09 -10.08 -16.73
CA PHE A 113 3.53 -10.23 -15.36
C PHE A 113 2.41 -10.53 -14.36
N LEU A 114 1.14 -10.50 -14.82
CA LEU A 114 -0.02 -10.86 -14.01
C LEU A 114 -0.95 -11.78 -14.80
N GLY A 115 -1.46 -12.80 -14.13
CA GLY A 115 -2.34 -13.79 -14.72
C GLY A 115 -3.20 -14.55 -13.69
N PRO A 116 -4.00 -15.53 -14.15
CA PRO A 116 -5.00 -16.20 -13.30
C PRO A 116 -4.40 -17.11 -12.21
N GLU A 117 -3.13 -17.51 -12.36
CA GLU A 117 -2.43 -18.35 -11.37
C GLU A 117 -1.80 -17.53 -10.25
N ASP A 118 -1.95 -16.19 -10.27
CA ASP A 118 -1.34 -15.33 -9.27
C ASP A 118 -2.22 -15.21 -8.03
N HIS A 119 -1.63 -15.54 -6.89
CA HIS A 119 -2.13 -15.30 -5.54
C HIS A 119 -1.45 -14.05 -4.99
N ILE A 120 -2.15 -12.94 -5.00
CA ILE A 120 -1.59 -11.59 -4.91
C ILE A 120 -1.73 -11.04 -3.51
N LEU A 121 -0.62 -10.57 -2.92
CA LEU A 121 -0.62 -9.65 -1.81
C LEU A 121 -0.40 -8.23 -2.36
N ILE A 122 -1.35 -7.33 -2.14
CA ILE A 122 -1.18 -5.91 -2.47
C ILE A 122 -0.48 -5.22 -1.31
N ILE A 123 0.59 -4.48 -1.58
CA ILE A 123 1.31 -3.68 -0.56
C ILE A 123 1.38 -2.22 -1.01
N ASP A 124 1.08 -1.28 -0.08
CA ASP A 124 1.26 0.16 -0.31
C ASP A 124 1.69 0.89 0.97
N ASP A 125 2.21 2.12 0.82
CA ASP A 125 2.68 2.94 1.95
C ASP A 125 1.54 3.59 2.72
N PHE A 126 0.56 4.19 2.04
CA PHE A 126 -0.57 4.89 2.65
C PHE A 126 -1.93 4.43 2.13
N LEU A 127 -2.87 4.29 3.06
CA LEU A 127 -4.29 4.15 2.74
C LEU A 127 -5.06 5.37 3.25
N ALA A 128 -5.57 6.18 2.32
CA ALA A 128 -6.38 7.36 2.59
C ALA A 128 -7.83 7.15 2.13
N ASN A 129 -8.16 7.54 0.89
CA ASN A 129 -9.50 7.36 0.32
C ASN A 129 -9.72 5.97 -0.35
N GLY A 130 -8.64 5.21 -0.56
CA GLY A 130 -8.68 3.86 -1.13
C GLY A 130 -8.68 3.80 -2.66
N CYS A 131 -8.60 4.92 -3.38
CA CYS A 131 -8.67 4.92 -4.84
C CYS A 131 -7.53 4.13 -5.49
N ALA A 132 -6.29 4.27 -4.99
CA ALA A 132 -5.13 3.52 -5.52
C ALA A 132 -5.33 2.01 -5.35
N LEU A 133 -5.79 1.56 -4.18
CA LEU A 133 -6.08 0.14 -3.92
C LEU A 133 -7.18 -0.40 -4.82
N GLN A 134 -8.28 0.35 -5.00
CA GLN A 134 -9.35 -0.06 -5.92
C GLN A 134 -8.82 -0.23 -7.36
N GLY A 135 -7.91 0.65 -7.77
CA GLY A 135 -7.23 0.51 -9.06
C GLY A 135 -6.39 -0.75 -9.16
N LEU A 136 -5.64 -1.09 -8.13
CA LEU A 136 -4.83 -2.31 -8.09
C LEU A 136 -5.69 -3.58 -8.02
N ILE A 137 -6.79 -3.56 -7.25
CA ILE A 137 -7.78 -4.65 -7.20
C ILE A 137 -8.39 -4.87 -8.59
N SER A 138 -8.83 -3.80 -9.26
CA SER A 138 -9.36 -3.88 -10.62
C SER A 138 -8.36 -4.48 -11.62
N ILE A 139 -7.07 -4.17 -11.49
CA ILE A 139 -6.01 -4.76 -12.31
C ILE A 139 -5.86 -6.26 -12.01
N ALA A 140 -5.88 -6.65 -10.75
CA ALA A 140 -5.82 -8.07 -10.36
C ALA A 140 -7.02 -8.85 -10.90
N ASP A 141 -8.22 -8.29 -10.80
CA ASP A 141 -9.46 -8.87 -11.34
C ASP A 141 -9.40 -9.03 -12.86
N GLN A 142 -8.92 -8.01 -13.59
CA GLN A 142 -8.72 -8.09 -15.05
C GLN A 142 -7.73 -9.19 -15.44
N ALA A 143 -6.73 -9.44 -14.60
CA ALA A 143 -5.74 -10.51 -14.80
C ALA A 143 -6.31 -11.91 -14.47
N GLY A 144 -7.45 -11.97 -13.78
CA GLY A 144 -8.01 -13.22 -13.26
C GLY A 144 -7.28 -13.74 -12.02
N GLY A 145 -6.36 -12.96 -11.44
CA GLY A 145 -5.62 -13.32 -10.24
C GLY A 145 -6.47 -13.19 -8.98
N THR A 146 -6.06 -13.86 -7.92
CA THR A 146 -6.73 -13.83 -6.62
C THR A 146 -6.02 -12.87 -5.67
N VAL A 147 -6.71 -11.84 -5.16
CA VAL A 147 -6.18 -10.99 -4.10
C VAL A 147 -6.35 -11.68 -2.75
N GLU A 148 -5.27 -12.22 -2.21
CA GLU A 148 -5.24 -12.96 -0.92
C GLU A 148 -5.26 -12.03 0.29
N GLY A 149 -4.77 -10.81 0.11
CA GLY A 149 -4.76 -9.81 1.16
C GLY A 149 -4.17 -8.47 0.70
N ILE A 150 -4.27 -7.49 1.59
CA ILE A 150 -3.78 -6.13 1.38
C ILE A 150 -3.02 -5.70 2.63
N GLY A 151 -1.74 -5.38 2.46
CA GLY A 151 -0.85 -4.88 3.50
C GLY A 151 -0.56 -3.39 3.33
N ILE A 152 -0.85 -2.59 4.34
CA ILE A 152 -0.66 -1.13 4.34
C ILE A 152 0.27 -0.74 5.46
N ALA A 153 1.27 0.10 5.18
CA ALA A 153 2.11 0.63 6.24
C ALA A 153 1.31 1.56 7.15
N ILE A 154 0.68 2.60 6.61
CA ILE A 154 -0.06 3.61 7.37
C ILE A 154 -1.47 3.81 6.82
N GLU A 155 -2.49 3.45 7.59
CA GLU A 155 -3.89 3.74 7.29
C GLU A 155 -4.32 5.03 7.99
N LYS A 156 -4.94 5.95 7.26
CA LYS A 156 -5.62 7.10 7.84
C LYS A 156 -7.04 6.67 8.24
N GLY A 157 -7.20 6.18 9.47
CA GLY A 157 -8.44 5.58 9.97
C GLY A 157 -9.63 6.54 10.02
N PHE A 158 -9.37 7.86 9.99
CA PHE A 158 -10.40 8.91 9.89
C PHE A 158 -10.85 9.17 8.43
N GLN A 159 -10.27 8.49 7.45
CA GLN A 159 -10.66 8.56 6.04
C GLN A 159 -11.38 7.26 5.60
N PRO A 160 -12.20 7.29 4.54
CA PRO A 160 -13.10 6.20 4.22
C PRO A 160 -12.44 4.97 3.58
N GLY A 161 -11.17 5.04 3.19
CA GLY A 161 -10.53 4.00 2.38
C GLY A 161 -10.50 2.64 3.06
N GLY A 162 -10.10 2.59 4.33
CA GLY A 162 -10.04 1.33 5.07
C GLY A 162 -11.40 0.66 5.23
N ALA A 163 -12.44 1.43 5.55
CA ALA A 163 -13.80 0.93 5.64
C ALA A 163 -14.28 0.34 4.30
N LYS A 164 -14.09 1.08 3.20
CA LYS A 164 -14.48 0.64 1.86
C LYS A 164 -13.82 -0.68 1.46
N ILE A 165 -12.51 -0.82 1.68
CA ILE A 165 -11.79 -2.05 1.31
C ILE A 165 -12.29 -3.24 2.14
N ARG A 166 -12.54 -3.05 3.44
CA ARG A 166 -13.11 -4.11 4.31
C ARG A 166 -14.52 -4.48 3.90
N GLU A 167 -15.38 -3.51 3.54
CA GLU A 167 -16.74 -3.73 3.01
C GLU A 167 -16.73 -4.52 1.69
N MET A 168 -15.69 -4.37 0.86
CA MET A 168 -15.50 -5.18 -0.34
C MET A 168 -15.10 -6.63 -0.04
N GLY A 169 -14.83 -6.98 1.24
CA GLY A 169 -14.52 -8.33 1.68
C GLY A 169 -13.05 -8.71 1.61
N TYR A 170 -12.14 -7.78 1.32
CA TYR A 170 -10.71 -8.08 1.28
C TYR A 170 -10.09 -8.08 2.68
N PRO A 171 -9.23 -9.07 3.01
CA PRO A 171 -8.40 -9.03 4.21
C PRO A 171 -7.43 -7.83 4.13
N LEU A 172 -7.62 -6.87 5.04
CA LEU A 172 -6.81 -5.64 5.08
C LEU A 172 -6.08 -5.57 6.41
N GLU A 173 -4.76 -5.60 6.34
CA GLU A 173 -3.84 -5.48 7.46
C GLU A 173 -3.03 -4.18 7.35
N SER A 174 -3.27 -3.26 8.28
CA SER A 174 -2.53 -2.00 8.37
C SER A 174 -1.58 -2.04 9.56
N LEU A 175 -0.29 -1.72 9.35
CA LEU A 175 0.71 -1.77 10.44
C LEU A 175 0.51 -0.65 11.45
N ALA A 176 0.08 0.52 11.00
CA ALA A 176 -0.34 1.63 11.87
C ALA A 176 -1.67 2.19 11.36
N ILE A 177 -2.65 2.38 12.24
CA ILE A 177 -3.92 3.04 11.91
C ILE A 177 -3.98 4.35 12.69
N VAL A 178 -3.84 5.45 11.97
CA VAL A 178 -3.94 6.80 12.54
C VAL A 178 -5.41 7.16 12.73
N GLU A 179 -5.87 7.21 13.95
CA GLU A 179 -7.25 7.57 14.31
C GLU A 179 -7.50 9.07 14.25
N SER A 180 -6.54 9.86 14.73
CA SER A 180 -6.58 11.32 14.65
C SER A 180 -5.18 11.93 14.70
N MET A 181 -5.08 13.18 14.27
CA MET A 181 -3.86 13.98 14.34
C MET A 181 -4.21 15.41 14.74
N ASP A 182 -3.31 16.05 15.48
CA ASP A 182 -3.40 17.46 15.87
C ASP A 182 -2.13 18.18 15.39
N ASP A 183 -2.28 19.10 14.47
CA ASP A 183 -1.18 19.86 13.88
C ASP A 183 -0.63 20.96 14.81
N ALA A 184 -1.42 21.43 15.79
CA ALA A 184 -0.98 22.41 16.77
C ALA A 184 -0.01 21.81 17.80
N THR A 185 -0.25 20.55 18.18
CA THR A 185 0.58 19.84 19.18
C THR A 185 1.55 18.83 18.55
N GLY A 186 1.37 18.49 17.28
CA GLY A 186 2.10 17.41 16.62
C GLY A 186 1.68 16.00 17.06
N THR A 187 0.59 15.87 17.80
CA THR A 187 0.13 14.61 18.37
C THR A 187 -0.50 13.72 17.30
N VAL A 188 -0.15 12.42 17.34
CA VAL A 188 -0.79 11.38 16.52
C VAL A 188 -1.40 10.34 17.47
N VAL A 189 -2.68 10.04 17.29
CA VAL A 189 -3.40 9.00 18.03
C VAL A 189 -3.62 7.81 17.12
N PHE A 190 -3.26 6.64 17.59
CA PHE A 190 -3.42 5.39 16.85
C PHE A 190 -4.61 4.59 17.37
N ARG A 191 -5.28 3.90 16.45
CA ARG A 191 -6.29 2.90 16.80
C ARG A 191 -5.59 1.67 17.35
N PRO A 192 -5.97 1.17 18.55
CA PRO A 192 -5.46 -0.11 19.05
C PRO A 192 -5.70 -1.24 18.06
N GLN A 193 -4.69 -2.06 17.87
CA GLN A 193 -4.77 -3.26 17.04
C GLN A 193 -4.56 -4.49 17.93
N PRO A 194 -5.16 -5.65 17.59
CA PRO A 194 -5.01 -6.89 18.35
C PRO A 194 -3.59 -7.43 18.38
#